data_f34632ec1fcd8924fcd7362a25292572
#
_entry.id   f34632ec1fcd8924fcd7362a25292572
#
_cell.length_a   1.000
_cell.length_b   1.000
_cell.length_c   1.000
_cell.angle_alpha   90.00
_cell.angle_beta   90.00
_cell.angle_gamma   90.00
#
_symmetry.space_group_name_H-M   'P 1'
#
loop_
_entity.id
_entity.type
_entity.pdbx_description
1 polymer ?
#
loop_
_entity_poly.entity_id
_entity_poly.type
_entity_poly.pdbx_seq_one_letter_code
_entity_poly.pdbx_strand_id
1 'polypeptide(L)'
;MKKRKLRVGRILFAFILFFGVAFFLAISAKKLVNLCKKEILNVEEGYVAGISTNVKLYDSEFNEKEDITRGTKIKYQNKKINEKYYKLDNKDLYILESNIVQNNDEVVLEKEKYVRTPVTIYKESNSSKIENYAPKGSKLEIIGFDKLTEGKVNKYKIKYNDTTGYVYEKYLVDDKDTSLVNYDNGSYEKHLKRTNYYDKTESAGALDYYPREKGNFENNVMPKVVNAFYLSIGDIGSIDSFINIAKNTGVNAFVVDIKDGQLAYVSEVAKIYSPKDIGYFSPEDYKKAIQKLKDNGFYVIGRICAFKDGAFALANPDDALSRKGKIYYYGGEYWPSVFSRKVWEYKVELAKEAVNLFGFNEIQYDYVRFPETAPWLSNEELKNKYNETKSQGIQNFLIYAVDELHQLGVYVSADVFGESSASYIPGYGQYWASISNVVDAISSMPYTDHFGSNYDTWTNPYNVMYNWASSAAARQKETTSPAIARTWVTAYNVPYWNPTVNCDINYIKLQMKALTDNNLNGGVMTWNAWGAASKLAKYREIVGAF
;
A
#
# COMPACT_ATOMS: atom_id res chain seq x y z
N MET A 1 85.19 -78.76 24.66
CA MET A 1 83.92 -77.98 24.89
C MET A 1 84.24 -76.55 25.37
N LYS A 2 84.11 -75.55 24.54
CA LYS A 2 84.37 -74.14 24.91
C LYS A 2 83.05 -73.53 25.44
N LYS A 3 82.98 -73.20 26.73
CA LYS A 3 81.87 -72.47 27.33
C LYS A 3 81.86 -71.04 26.79
N ARG A 4 80.80 -70.69 26.06
CA ARG A 4 80.52 -69.28 25.67
C ARG A 4 80.08 -68.51 26.92
N LYS A 5 80.91 -67.55 27.36
CA LYS A 5 80.45 -66.57 28.39
C LYS A 5 79.47 -65.62 27.77
N LEU A 6 78.25 -65.65 28.30
CA LEU A 6 77.21 -64.69 27.95
C LEU A 6 77.66 -63.29 28.38
N ARG A 7 77.78 -62.33 27.44
CA ARG A 7 78.16 -60.95 27.74
C ARG A 7 76.92 -60.21 28.32
N VAL A 8 76.72 -60.34 29.64
CA VAL A 8 75.59 -59.71 30.41
C VAL A 8 75.50 -58.19 30.16
N GLY A 9 76.63 -57.50 30.00
CA GLY A 9 76.74 -56.06 29.72
C GLY A 9 76.10 -55.63 28.39
N ARG A 10 76.13 -56.52 27.35
CA ARG A 10 75.46 -56.21 26.07
C ARG A 10 73.92 -56.35 26.15
N ILE A 11 73.43 -57.28 26.96
CA ILE A 11 72.01 -57.48 27.20
C ILE A 11 71.51 -56.34 28.05
N LEU A 12 72.23 -55.90 29.08
CA LEU A 12 71.81 -54.75 29.91
C LEU A 12 71.78 -53.45 29.10
N PHE A 13 72.79 -53.25 28.20
CA PHE A 13 72.82 -52.08 27.32
C PHE A 13 71.65 -52.10 26.31
N ALA A 14 71.31 -53.23 25.74
CA ALA A 14 70.13 -53.40 24.84
C ALA A 14 68.81 -53.09 25.57
N PHE A 15 68.69 -53.54 26.84
CA PHE A 15 67.51 -53.25 27.67
C PHE A 15 67.40 -51.74 27.99
N ILE A 16 68.49 -51.11 28.38
CA ILE A 16 68.52 -49.64 28.65
C ILE A 16 68.19 -48.86 27.39
N LEU A 17 68.68 -49.26 26.22
CA LEU A 17 68.38 -48.62 24.95
C LEU A 17 66.91 -48.83 24.56
N PHE A 18 66.40 -50.04 24.74
CA PHE A 18 64.97 -50.34 24.45
C PHE A 18 64.04 -49.58 25.37
N PHE A 19 64.30 -49.55 26.68
CA PHE A 19 63.50 -48.77 27.61
C PHE A 19 63.68 -47.25 27.41
N GLY A 20 64.84 -46.78 27.05
CA GLY A 20 65.07 -45.37 26.70
C GLY A 20 64.36 -44.95 25.44
N VAL A 21 64.34 -45.76 24.38
CA VAL A 21 63.61 -45.52 23.15
C VAL A 21 62.06 -45.64 23.41
N ALA A 22 61.63 -46.64 24.18
CA ALA A 22 60.19 -46.78 24.55
C ALA A 22 59.72 -45.57 25.39
N PHE A 23 60.57 -45.08 26.33
CA PHE A 23 60.27 -43.93 27.14
C PHE A 23 60.19 -42.62 26.28
N PHE A 24 61.14 -42.47 25.31
CA PHE A 24 61.16 -41.33 24.38
C PHE A 24 59.99 -41.38 23.42
N LEU A 25 59.57 -42.57 22.95
CA LEU A 25 58.37 -42.78 22.14
C LEU A 25 57.08 -42.50 22.94
N ALA A 26 57.04 -42.86 24.21
CA ALA A 26 55.91 -42.59 25.09
C ALA A 26 55.78 -41.09 25.40
N ILE A 27 56.92 -40.37 25.61
CA ILE A 27 56.92 -38.89 25.78
C ILE A 27 56.54 -38.21 24.49
N SER A 28 57.05 -38.68 23.34
CA SER A 28 56.71 -38.13 22.03
C SER A 28 55.22 -38.41 21.66
N ALA A 29 54.72 -39.59 21.96
CA ALA A 29 53.28 -39.89 21.79
C ALA A 29 52.43 -39.06 22.72
N LYS A 30 52.85 -38.85 23.98
CA LYS A 30 52.12 -37.98 24.92
C LYS A 30 52.17 -36.49 24.49
N LYS A 31 53.28 -36.02 23.91
CA LYS A 31 53.38 -34.70 23.28
C LYS A 31 52.53 -34.61 22.01
N LEU A 32 52.51 -35.64 21.17
CA LEU A 32 51.65 -35.71 19.98
C LEU A 32 50.17 -35.75 20.37
N VAL A 33 49.83 -36.55 21.37
CA VAL A 33 48.43 -36.60 21.90
C VAL A 33 48.04 -35.27 22.54
N ASN A 34 48.97 -34.56 23.20
CA ASN A 34 48.72 -33.22 23.74
C ASN A 34 48.74 -32.14 22.64
N LEU A 35 49.45 -32.36 21.53
CA LEU A 35 49.34 -31.50 20.34
C LEU A 35 48.09 -31.81 19.49
N CYS A 36 47.65 -33.07 19.48
CA CYS A 36 46.38 -33.48 18.88
C CYS A 36 45.14 -33.23 19.80
N LYS A 37 45.35 -32.96 21.08
CA LYS A 37 44.40 -32.34 21.99
C LYS A 37 44.39 -30.81 21.87
N LYS A 38 44.80 -30.22 20.74
CA LYS A 38 44.25 -28.97 20.32
C LYS A 38 42.76 -29.20 20.22
N GLU A 39 42.03 -28.62 21.13
CA GLU A 39 40.56 -28.64 21.14
C GLU A 39 40.08 -28.66 19.69
N ILE A 40 39.43 -29.76 19.28
CA ILE A 40 38.62 -29.75 18.08
C ILE A 40 37.52 -28.76 18.44
N LEU A 41 37.73 -27.50 18.08
CA LEU A 41 36.71 -26.48 18.23
C LEU A 41 35.57 -26.95 17.33
N ASN A 42 34.54 -27.50 17.94
CA ASN A 42 33.32 -27.81 17.22
C ASN A 42 32.78 -26.50 16.64
N VAL A 43 32.72 -26.43 15.33
CA VAL A 43 32.10 -25.33 14.61
C VAL A 43 30.63 -25.64 14.53
N GLU A 44 29.79 -24.74 15.00
CA GLU A 44 28.35 -24.79 14.90
C GLU A 44 27.84 -23.81 13.87
N GLU A 45 26.66 -24.07 13.35
CA GLU A 45 25.93 -23.16 12.47
C GLU A 45 24.76 -22.54 13.23
N GLY A 46 24.43 -21.30 12.88
CA GLY A 46 23.28 -20.58 13.42
C GLY A 46 22.93 -19.39 12.56
N TYR A 47 21.97 -18.61 13.03
CA TYR A 47 21.53 -17.39 12.37
C TYR A 47 21.70 -16.20 13.30
N VAL A 48 22.06 -15.06 12.72
CA VAL A 48 22.17 -13.80 13.43
C VAL A 48 20.79 -13.31 13.82
N ALA A 49 20.56 -13.13 15.12
CA ALA A 49 19.31 -12.64 15.69
C ALA A 49 19.52 -11.24 16.32
N GLY A 50 18.51 -10.39 16.22
CA GLY A 50 18.58 -9.06 16.78
C GLY A 50 17.27 -8.33 16.86
N ILE A 51 17.24 -7.26 17.66
CA ILE A 51 16.14 -6.29 17.74
C ILE A 51 16.16 -5.37 16.51
N SER A 52 17.35 -5.10 15.94
CA SER A 52 17.51 -4.25 14.76
C SER A 52 17.99 -5.05 13.55
N THR A 53 17.87 -4.44 12.38
CA THR A 53 18.34 -5.01 11.10
C THR A 53 19.82 -5.33 11.12
N ASN A 54 20.62 -4.48 11.77
CA ASN A 54 22.06 -4.64 11.89
C ASN A 54 22.42 -5.01 13.34
N VAL A 55 23.21 -6.05 13.48
CA VAL A 55 23.70 -6.59 14.74
C VAL A 55 25.21 -6.35 14.82
N LYS A 56 25.69 -5.93 15.98
CA LYS A 56 27.10 -5.60 16.18
C LYS A 56 27.97 -6.85 16.25
N LEU A 57 29.11 -6.80 15.56
CA LEU A 57 30.26 -7.70 15.71
C LEU A 57 31.38 -6.96 16.43
N TYR A 58 32.17 -7.70 17.17
CA TYR A 58 33.19 -7.19 18.08
C TYR A 58 34.58 -7.67 17.68
N ASP A 59 35.61 -6.89 17.99
CA ASP A 59 37.01 -7.30 17.85
C ASP A 59 37.49 -8.19 19.03
N SER A 60 38.77 -8.54 19.08
CA SER A 60 39.36 -9.36 20.15
C SER A 60 39.41 -8.68 21.53
N GLU A 61 39.22 -7.37 21.57
CA GLU A 61 39.14 -6.57 22.80
C GLU A 61 37.68 -6.30 23.19
N PHE A 62 36.74 -6.85 22.41
CA PHE A 62 35.26 -6.70 22.59
C PHE A 62 34.76 -5.28 22.36
N ASN A 63 35.46 -4.48 21.55
CA ASN A 63 34.94 -3.22 21.02
C ASN A 63 34.09 -3.48 19.78
N GLU A 64 33.06 -2.67 19.56
CA GLU A 64 32.24 -2.72 18.35
C GLU A 64 33.13 -2.46 17.12
N LYS A 65 33.07 -3.34 16.12
CA LYS A 65 33.94 -3.32 14.94
C LYS A 65 33.17 -3.12 13.63
N GLU A 66 32.22 -3.99 13.36
CA GLU A 66 31.37 -3.95 12.15
C GLU A 66 29.96 -4.46 12.44
N ASP A 67 29.09 -4.29 11.48
CA ASP A 67 27.72 -4.77 11.57
C ASP A 67 27.51 -6.02 10.70
N ILE A 68 26.63 -6.91 11.15
CA ILE A 68 26.15 -8.05 10.38
C ILE A 68 24.63 -8.02 10.31
N THR A 69 24.10 -8.34 9.13
CA THR A 69 22.66 -8.28 8.91
C THR A 69 21.93 -9.42 9.63
N ARG A 70 20.84 -9.11 10.33
CA ARG A 70 19.92 -10.07 10.95
C ARG A 70 19.44 -11.08 9.91
N GLY A 71 19.34 -12.36 10.31
CA GLY A 71 18.98 -13.47 9.42
C GLY A 71 20.17 -14.06 8.64
N THR A 72 21.37 -13.46 8.74
CA THR A 72 22.57 -14.03 8.11
C THR A 72 22.91 -15.35 8.75
N LYS A 73 23.10 -16.40 7.93
CA LYS A 73 23.62 -17.68 8.40
C LYS A 73 25.11 -17.56 8.71
N ILE A 74 25.54 -17.99 9.89
CA ILE A 74 26.93 -17.91 10.37
C ILE A 74 27.43 -19.26 10.83
N LYS A 75 28.77 -19.39 10.83
CA LYS A 75 29.50 -20.47 11.50
C LYS A 75 30.31 -19.87 12.63
N TYR A 76 30.26 -20.49 13.78
CA TYR A 76 30.99 -20.02 14.96
C TYR A 76 31.57 -21.16 15.76
N GLN A 77 32.67 -20.87 16.49
CA GLN A 77 33.34 -21.84 17.35
C GLN A 77 32.50 -22.01 18.63
N ASN A 78 32.11 -23.25 18.93
CA ASN A 78 31.32 -23.57 20.16
C ASN A 78 32.19 -23.53 21.41
N LYS A 79 32.83 -22.36 21.65
CA LYS A 79 33.59 -22.06 22.87
C LYS A 79 33.29 -20.61 23.25
N LYS A 80 32.64 -20.42 24.37
CA LYS A 80 32.38 -19.08 24.90
C LYS A 80 33.66 -18.38 25.30
N ILE A 81 33.78 -17.15 24.91
CA ILE A 81 34.88 -16.25 25.23
C ILE A 81 34.29 -15.10 26.04
N ASN A 82 34.94 -14.74 27.13
CA ASN A 82 34.45 -13.72 28.07
C ASN A 82 32.98 -13.97 28.48
N GLU A 83 32.61 -15.25 28.72
CA GLU A 83 31.34 -15.79 29.17
C GLU A 83 30.12 -15.54 28.27
N LYS A 84 30.20 -14.66 27.26
CA LYS A 84 29.05 -14.23 26.46
C LYS A 84 29.29 -14.07 24.96
N TYR A 85 30.54 -14.26 24.47
CA TYR A 85 30.83 -14.12 23.06
C TYR A 85 31.23 -15.46 22.42
N TYR A 86 30.87 -15.61 21.15
CA TYR A 86 31.38 -16.67 20.28
C TYR A 86 32.21 -16.06 19.16
N LYS A 87 33.33 -16.71 18.82
CA LYS A 87 34.16 -16.32 17.70
C LYS A 87 33.60 -16.85 16.40
N LEU A 88 33.48 -16.01 15.36
CA LEU A 88 33.11 -16.46 14.01
C LEU A 88 34.24 -17.34 13.43
N ASP A 89 33.85 -18.41 12.70
CA ASP A 89 34.83 -19.43 12.25
C ASP A 89 35.83 -18.87 11.24
N ASN A 90 35.40 -18.03 10.30
CA ASN A 90 36.22 -17.54 9.19
C ASN A 90 36.68 -16.08 9.36
N LYS A 91 36.51 -15.47 10.53
CA LYS A 91 36.83 -14.07 10.80
C LYS A 91 37.37 -13.92 12.21
N ASP A 92 38.27 -12.94 12.40
CA ASP A 92 38.69 -12.55 13.75
C ASP A 92 37.71 -11.54 14.36
N LEU A 93 36.47 -11.98 14.45
CA LEU A 93 35.33 -11.23 14.96
C LEU A 93 34.49 -12.09 15.89
N TYR A 94 33.81 -11.41 16.79
CA TYR A 94 33.04 -12.02 17.87
C TYR A 94 31.60 -11.52 17.82
N ILE A 95 30.66 -12.39 18.19
CA ILE A 95 29.23 -12.09 18.28
C ILE A 95 28.70 -12.48 19.66
N LEU A 96 27.75 -11.72 20.21
CA LEU A 96 27.11 -12.07 21.45
C LEU A 96 26.28 -13.35 21.31
N GLU A 97 26.32 -14.22 22.31
CA GLU A 97 25.45 -15.42 22.39
C GLU A 97 23.98 -15.08 22.20
N SER A 98 23.51 -13.99 22.81
CA SER A 98 22.13 -13.50 22.69
C SER A 98 21.73 -13.13 21.25
N ASN A 99 22.69 -12.97 20.36
CA ASN A 99 22.47 -12.65 18.96
C ASN A 99 22.63 -13.86 18.02
N ILE A 100 22.61 -15.08 18.57
CA ILE A 100 22.64 -16.33 17.80
C ILE A 100 21.41 -17.16 18.13
N VAL A 101 20.72 -17.63 17.09
CA VAL A 101 19.61 -18.60 17.20
C VAL A 101 19.84 -19.77 16.25
N GLN A 102 19.20 -20.90 16.53
CA GLN A 102 19.35 -22.09 15.70
C GLN A 102 18.40 -22.12 14.51
N ASN A 103 17.25 -21.44 14.63
CA ASN A 103 16.22 -21.42 13.61
C ASN A 103 16.07 -20.01 13.02
N ASN A 104 15.87 -19.91 11.71
CA ASN A 104 15.74 -18.62 11.02
C ASN A 104 14.40 -17.91 11.35
N ASP A 105 13.42 -18.59 11.86
CA ASP A 105 12.14 -18.01 12.32
C ASP A 105 12.21 -17.37 13.71
N GLU A 106 13.36 -17.51 14.41
CA GLU A 106 13.63 -16.94 15.72
C GLU A 106 14.55 -15.70 15.67
N VAL A 107 14.97 -15.25 14.48
CA VAL A 107 15.98 -14.18 14.34
C VAL A 107 15.47 -12.79 14.73
N VAL A 108 14.18 -12.62 14.87
CA VAL A 108 13.52 -11.38 15.31
C VAL A 108 13.33 -11.44 16.82
N LEU A 109 14.07 -10.60 17.55
CA LEU A 109 14.07 -10.59 19.01
C LEU A 109 13.12 -9.52 19.61
N GLU A 110 12.51 -8.68 18.77
CA GLU A 110 11.48 -7.74 19.21
C GLU A 110 10.33 -8.50 19.87
N LYS A 111 9.85 -7.97 20.99
CA LYS A 111 8.71 -8.55 21.73
C LYS A 111 7.45 -7.71 21.63
N GLU A 112 7.60 -6.42 21.37
CA GLU A 112 6.50 -5.48 21.28
C GLU A 112 6.82 -4.34 20.34
N LYS A 113 5.80 -3.79 19.69
CA LYS A 113 5.84 -2.58 18.88
C LYS A 113 4.57 -1.76 19.11
N TYR A 114 4.61 -0.50 18.72
CA TYR A 114 3.48 0.42 18.83
C TYR A 114 3.04 0.93 17.47
N VAL A 115 1.74 1.07 17.29
CA VAL A 115 1.13 1.51 16.03
C VAL A 115 1.28 3.01 15.87
N ARG A 116 2.07 3.46 14.90
CA ARG A 116 2.26 4.87 14.53
C ARG A 116 1.16 5.38 13.60
N THR A 117 0.85 4.59 12.59
CA THR A 117 -0.22 4.82 11.62
C THR A 117 -1.30 3.75 11.84
N PRO A 118 -2.59 4.09 11.89
CA PRO A 118 -3.64 3.08 12.01
C PRO A 118 -3.48 1.94 11.00
N VAL A 119 -3.54 0.70 11.45
CA VAL A 119 -3.19 -0.45 10.61
C VAL A 119 -4.28 -1.49 10.50
N THR A 120 -4.39 -2.08 9.32
CA THR A 120 -5.11 -3.34 9.08
C THR A 120 -4.30 -4.51 9.65
N ILE A 121 -4.95 -5.38 10.43
CA ILE A 121 -4.41 -6.67 10.84
C ILE A 121 -4.91 -7.70 9.84
N TYR A 122 -3.98 -8.26 9.08
CA TYR A 122 -4.27 -9.27 8.06
C TYR A 122 -4.39 -10.65 8.69
N LYS A 123 -5.29 -11.48 8.19
CA LYS A 123 -5.46 -12.87 8.66
C LYS A 123 -4.22 -13.71 8.40
N GLU A 124 -3.63 -13.55 7.22
CA GLU A 124 -2.42 -14.24 6.79
C GLU A 124 -1.46 -13.26 6.08
N SER A 125 -0.17 -13.55 6.08
CA SER A 125 0.84 -12.64 5.54
C SER A 125 0.71 -12.37 4.04
N ASN A 126 0.24 -13.34 3.28
CA ASN A 126 0.09 -13.31 1.82
C ASN A 126 -1.37 -13.11 1.36
N SER A 127 -2.27 -12.79 2.27
CA SER A 127 -3.70 -12.61 2.00
C SER A 127 -4.10 -11.16 2.21
N SER A 128 -5.06 -10.67 1.43
CA SER A 128 -5.77 -9.39 1.63
C SER A 128 -6.93 -9.50 2.63
N LYS A 129 -7.19 -10.70 3.20
CA LYS A 129 -8.25 -10.88 4.19
C LYS A 129 -7.94 -10.14 5.48
N ILE A 130 -8.91 -9.38 5.95
CA ILE A 130 -8.80 -8.53 7.13
C ILE A 130 -9.32 -9.29 8.35
N GLU A 131 -8.47 -9.44 9.37
CA GLU A 131 -8.87 -10.04 10.64
C GLU A 131 -9.37 -8.98 11.61
N ASN A 132 -8.65 -7.87 11.72
CA ASN A 132 -8.98 -6.80 12.65
C ASN A 132 -8.30 -5.47 12.24
N TYR A 133 -8.36 -4.49 13.11
CA TYR A 133 -7.79 -3.16 12.99
C TYR A 133 -7.17 -2.73 14.32
N ALA A 134 -6.02 -2.06 14.26
CA ALA A 134 -5.39 -1.46 15.42
C ALA A 134 -5.21 0.06 15.20
N PRO A 135 -5.80 0.90 16.08
CA PRO A 135 -5.64 2.34 16.01
C PRO A 135 -4.24 2.79 16.42
N LYS A 136 -3.89 4.03 16.07
CA LYS A 136 -2.65 4.71 16.49
C LYS A 136 -2.45 4.62 18.00
N GLY A 137 -1.24 4.36 18.46
CA GLY A 137 -0.87 4.21 19.86
C GLY A 137 -1.13 2.80 20.44
N SER A 138 -1.73 1.88 19.68
CA SER A 138 -1.92 0.50 20.14
C SER A 138 -0.60 -0.21 20.33
N LYS A 139 -0.48 -0.96 21.45
CA LYS A 139 0.62 -1.89 21.71
C LYS A 139 0.32 -3.23 21.05
N LEU A 140 1.26 -3.76 20.29
CA LEU A 140 1.21 -5.07 19.65
C LEU A 140 2.28 -5.98 20.25
N GLU A 141 1.92 -7.20 20.64
CA GLU A 141 2.86 -8.25 21.01
C GLU A 141 3.39 -8.92 19.73
N ILE A 142 4.71 -8.98 19.56
CA ILE A 142 5.36 -9.63 18.43
C ILE A 142 5.54 -11.11 18.74
N ILE A 143 4.97 -11.99 17.91
CA ILE A 143 5.02 -13.45 18.06
C ILE A 143 5.67 -14.15 16.86
N GLY A 144 6.18 -13.39 15.88
CA GLY A 144 6.86 -13.88 14.70
C GLY A 144 6.90 -12.85 13.56
N PHE A 145 7.21 -13.30 12.38
CA PHE A 145 7.26 -12.48 11.16
C PHE A 145 6.99 -13.34 9.91
N ASP A 146 6.80 -12.70 8.76
CA ASP A 146 6.56 -13.40 7.50
C ASP A 146 7.87 -13.70 6.75
N LYS A 147 8.65 -12.66 6.43
CA LYS A 147 9.90 -12.77 5.69
C LYS A 147 10.85 -11.62 6.01
N LEU A 148 12.14 -11.86 5.76
CA LEU A 148 13.18 -10.83 5.81
C LEU A 148 13.63 -10.47 4.38
N THR A 149 13.86 -9.19 4.17
CA THR A 149 14.55 -8.67 2.99
C THR A 149 15.69 -7.79 3.49
N GLU A 150 16.93 -8.21 3.26
CA GLU A 150 18.12 -7.52 3.79
C GLU A 150 18.02 -7.26 5.31
N GLY A 151 17.54 -8.25 6.06
CA GLY A 151 17.35 -8.17 7.51
C GLY A 151 16.12 -7.39 7.99
N LYS A 152 15.40 -6.68 7.12
CA LYS A 152 14.16 -5.97 7.45
C LYS A 152 12.97 -6.92 7.39
N VAL A 153 12.11 -6.84 8.38
CA VAL A 153 10.82 -7.55 8.40
C VAL A 153 9.85 -6.85 7.45
N ASN A 154 9.09 -7.60 6.66
CA ASN A 154 8.02 -7.04 5.85
C ASN A 154 6.72 -6.92 6.66
N LYS A 155 6.24 -8.03 7.25
CA LYS A 155 5.11 -8.03 8.19
C LYS A 155 5.49 -8.78 9.46
N TYR A 156 5.20 -8.18 10.61
CA TYR A 156 5.23 -8.90 11.89
C TYR A 156 3.98 -9.74 12.06
N LYS A 157 4.14 -10.97 12.57
CA LYS A 157 3.05 -11.73 13.16
C LYS A 157 2.84 -11.22 14.58
N ILE A 158 1.63 -10.79 14.88
CA ILE A 158 1.31 -10.08 16.13
C ILE A 158 0.13 -10.72 16.85
N LYS A 159 0.06 -10.43 18.16
CA LYS A 159 -1.15 -10.58 18.96
C LYS A 159 -1.59 -9.20 19.45
N TYR A 160 -2.87 -8.91 19.26
CA TYR A 160 -3.52 -7.68 19.71
C TYR A 160 -4.90 -8.00 20.27
N ASN A 161 -5.09 -7.76 21.58
CA ASN A 161 -6.23 -8.27 22.32
C ASN A 161 -6.38 -9.79 22.09
N ASP A 162 -7.56 -10.26 21.67
CA ASP A 162 -7.82 -11.69 21.36
C ASP A 162 -7.54 -12.05 19.88
N THR A 163 -6.95 -11.13 19.12
CA THR A 163 -6.68 -11.31 17.69
C THR A 163 -5.22 -11.63 17.44
N THR A 164 -4.96 -12.59 16.55
CA THR A 164 -3.64 -12.90 15.99
C THR A 164 -3.67 -12.66 14.49
N GLY A 165 -2.64 -12.01 13.95
CA GLY A 165 -2.56 -11.72 12.53
C GLY A 165 -1.25 -11.06 12.12
N TYR A 166 -1.21 -10.43 10.95
CA TYR A 166 -0.01 -9.84 10.39
C TYR A 166 -0.19 -8.34 10.16
N VAL A 167 0.85 -7.55 10.45
CA VAL A 167 0.87 -6.09 10.29
C VAL A 167 2.15 -5.67 9.61
N TYR A 168 2.09 -4.74 8.66
CA TYR A 168 3.27 -4.18 8.01
C TYR A 168 4.18 -3.46 9.02
N GLU A 169 5.48 -3.80 9.00
CA GLU A 169 6.51 -3.20 9.87
C GLU A 169 6.57 -1.68 9.72
N LYS A 170 6.47 -1.17 8.49
CA LYS A 170 6.57 0.27 8.16
C LYS A 170 5.61 1.19 8.93
N TYR A 171 4.59 0.63 9.58
CA TYR A 171 3.59 1.37 10.39
C TYR A 171 3.85 1.30 11.89
N LEU A 172 4.93 0.65 12.30
CA LEU A 172 5.23 0.38 13.70
C LEU A 172 6.48 1.14 14.17
N VAL A 173 6.51 1.45 15.45
CA VAL A 173 7.66 2.06 16.15
C VAL A 173 7.92 1.34 17.47
N ASP A 174 9.08 1.60 18.07
CA ASP A 174 9.56 0.86 19.24
C ASP A 174 8.90 1.30 20.57
N ASP A 175 8.42 2.52 20.64
CA ASP A 175 7.87 3.05 21.88
C ASP A 175 6.55 3.80 21.68
N LYS A 176 5.79 3.89 22.78
CA LYS A 176 4.45 4.47 22.79
C LYS A 176 4.47 5.97 22.51
N ASP A 177 5.43 6.69 23.05
CA ASP A 177 5.46 8.15 22.94
C ASP A 177 5.73 8.55 21.48
N THR A 178 6.69 7.90 20.83
CA THR A 178 6.94 8.05 19.39
C THR A 178 5.71 7.70 18.54
N SER A 179 4.96 6.66 18.93
CA SER A 179 3.75 6.27 18.18
C SER A 179 2.66 7.35 18.22
N LEU A 180 2.61 8.15 19.28
CA LEU A 180 1.60 9.21 19.47
C LEU A 180 1.99 10.53 18.81
N VAL A 181 3.25 10.73 18.46
CA VAL A 181 3.71 11.93 17.76
C VAL A 181 3.04 12.00 16.37
N ASN A 182 2.53 13.17 16.02
CA ASN A 182 2.02 13.42 14.68
C ASN A 182 3.15 13.98 13.80
N TYR A 183 3.10 13.64 12.52
CA TYR A 183 4.02 14.22 11.56
C TYR A 183 3.66 15.69 11.31
N ASP A 184 4.66 16.57 11.34
CA ASP A 184 4.49 17.98 11.05
C ASP A 184 5.53 18.45 10.01
N ASN A 185 5.01 18.91 8.86
CA ASN A 185 5.78 19.58 7.82
C ASN A 185 5.54 21.10 7.84
N GLY A 186 5.14 21.67 8.98
CA GLY A 186 4.70 23.04 9.14
C GLY A 186 3.21 23.29 8.82
N SER A 187 2.44 22.22 8.57
CA SER A 187 1.00 22.33 8.24
C SER A 187 0.08 21.67 9.27
N TYR A 188 0.60 20.95 10.24
CA TYR A 188 -0.22 20.20 11.19
C TYR A 188 -1.17 21.07 12.00
N GLU A 189 -0.73 22.25 12.43
CA GLU A 189 -1.57 23.26 13.09
C GLU A 189 -2.80 23.69 12.25
N LYS A 190 -2.68 23.69 10.92
CA LYS A 190 -3.82 23.97 10.03
C LYS A 190 -4.80 22.80 10.03
N HIS A 191 -4.27 21.57 10.00
CA HIS A 191 -5.11 20.36 10.04
C HIS A 191 -5.85 20.26 11.37
N LEU A 192 -5.23 20.58 12.50
CA LEU A 192 -5.89 20.60 13.82
C LEU A 192 -7.11 21.52 13.87
N LYS A 193 -7.04 22.67 13.21
CA LYS A 193 -8.12 23.67 13.18
C LYS A 193 -9.26 23.32 12.23
N ARG A 194 -9.08 22.33 11.36
CA ARG A 194 -10.10 21.92 10.39
C ARG A 194 -10.93 20.77 10.93
N THR A 195 -12.20 21.00 11.02
CA THR A 195 -13.16 20.04 11.51
C THR A 195 -14.20 19.71 10.44
N ASN A 196 -14.94 18.64 10.64
CA ASN A 196 -16.06 18.32 9.78
C ASN A 196 -17.13 19.43 9.86
N TYR A 197 -17.72 19.73 8.73
CA TYR A 197 -18.72 20.80 8.61
C TYR A 197 -19.91 20.59 9.56
N TYR A 198 -20.41 19.36 9.67
CA TYR A 198 -21.54 18.99 10.50
C TYR A 198 -21.14 18.46 11.88
N ASP A 199 -20.02 17.76 11.99
CA ASP A 199 -19.52 17.14 13.23
C ASP A 199 -18.20 17.78 13.64
N LYS A 200 -18.26 18.75 14.54
CA LYS A 200 -17.07 19.48 15.01
C LYS A 200 -16.11 18.65 15.86
N THR A 201 -16.49 17.44 16.26
CA THR A 201 -15.60 16.51 16.98
C THR A 201 -14.66 15.77 16.02
N GLU A 202 -15.02 15.64 14.74
CA GLU A 202 -14.16 15.09 13.70
C GLU A 202 -13.14 16.12 13.23
N SER A 203 -11.87 15.95 13.61
CA SER A 203 -10.76 16.84 13.27
C SER A 203 -9.84 16.22 12.22
N ALA A 204 -9.41 17.04 11.25
CA ALA A 204 -8.36 16.62 10.31
C ALA A 204 -7.00 16.39 11.00
N GLY A 205 -6.78 16.91 12.20
CA GLY A 205 -5.61 16.60 13.00
C GLY A 205 -5.52 15.15 13.48
N ALA A 206 -6.65 14.40 13.44
CA ALA A 206 -6.66 12.97 13.79
C ALA A 206 -6.29 12.03 12.62
N LEU A 207 -6.01 12.59 11.43
CA LEU A 207 -5.64 11.83 10.23
C LEU A 207 -4.12 11.61 10.16
N ASP A 208 -3.69 10.65 9.35
CA ASP A 208 -2.27 10.33 9.18
C ASP A 208 -1.63 11.16 8.07
N TYR A 209 -0.54 11.84 8.40
CA TYR A 209 0.25 12.66 7.46
C TYR A 209 1.72 12.21 7.35
N TYR A 210 2.07 11.04 7.88
CA TYR A 210 3.42 10.51 7.70
C TYR A 210 3.77 10.38 6.23
N PRO A 211 5.05 10.67 5.87
CA PRO A 211 5.52 10.53 4.49
C PRO A 211 5.27 9.11 3.96
N ARG A 212 4.77 9.03 2.72
CA ARG A 212 4.53 7.78 2.02
C ARG A 212 5.25 7.75 0.69
N GLU A 213 5.89 6.64 0.41
CA GLU A 213 6.43 6.39 -0.92
C GLU A 213 5.28 6.18 -1.90
N LYS A 214 5.34 6.87 -3.04
CA LYS A 214 4.43 6.67 -4.15
C LYS A 214 4.88 5.50 -5.01
N GLY A 215 3.96 4.90 -5.75
CA GLY A 215 4.27 3.84 -6.70
C GLY A 215 5.39 4.27 -7.66
N ASN A 216 6.36 3.38 -7.86
CA ASN A 216 7.43 3.54 -8.84
C ASN A 216 7.78 2.14 -9.37
N PHE A 217 7.19 1.78 -10.49
CA PHE A 217 7.24 0.41 -11.01
C PHE A 217 7.97 0.38 -12.35
N GLU A 218 9.04 -0.42 -12.45
CA GLU A 218 9.88 -0.54 -13.64
C GLU A 218 9.07 -0.96 -14.89
N ASN A 219 8.16 -1.90 -14.72
CA ASN A 219 7.36 -2.46 -15.82
C ASN A 219 5.99 -1.77 -15.99
N ASN A 220 5.70 -0.71 -15.23
CA ASN A 220 4.45 0.03 -15.28
C ASN A 220 4.72 1.49 -14.93
N VAL A 221 5.16 2.27 -15.90
CA VAL A 221 5.53 3.68 -15.69
C VAL A 221 4.32 4.58 -15.91
N MET A 222 3.91 5.32 -14.87
CA MET A 222 2.85 6.32 -14.99
C MET A 222 3.34 7.52 -15.80
N PRO A 223 2.62 7.95 -16.84
CA PRO A 223 2.96 9.19 -17.55
C PRO A 223 2.88 10.40 -16.61
N LYS A 224 3.82 11.34 -16.75
CA LYS A 224 3.83 12.59 -15.94
C LYS A 224 2.56 13.42 -16.14
N VAL A 225 2.04 13.42 -17.36
CA VAL A 225 0.78 14.08 -17.75
C VAL A 225 -0.12 13.03 -18.36
N VAL A 226 -1.29 12.84 -17.82
CA VAL A 226 -2.31 11.91 -18.32
C VAL A 226 -3.50 12.71 -18.83
N ASN A 227 -3.72 12.66 -20.14
CA ASN A 227 -4.92 13.18 -20.77
C ASN A 227 -5.79 11.98 -21.18
N ALA A 228 -6.88 11.75 -20.48
CA ALA A 228 -7.67 10.54 -20.65
C ALA A 228 -9.09 10.81 -21.14
N PHE A 229 -9.55 9.93 -22.02
CA PHE A 229 -10.98 9.79 -22.30
C PHE A 229 -11.63 8.78 -21.36
N TYR A 230 -12.84 9.08 -20.91
CA TYR A 230 -13.64 8.16 -20.09
C TYR A 230 -14.52 7.29 -20.97
N LEU A 231 -14.51 5.99 -20.66
CA LEU A 231 -15.36 4.98 -21.28
C LEU A 231 -16.17 4.23 -20.22
N SER A 232 -17.47 4.31 -20.35
CA SER A 232 -18.40 3.50 -19.55
C SER A 232 -18.45 2.05 -20.07
N ILE A 233 -19.06 1.16 -19.32
CA ILE A 233 -19.29 -0.24 -19.74
C ILE A 233 -19.97 -0.31 -21.12
N GLY A 234 -20.95 0.58 -21.38
CA GLY A 234 -21.67 0.64 -22.66
C GLY A 234 -20.82 1.09 -23.87
N ASP A 235 -19.65 1.68 -23.64
CA ASP A 235 -18.77 2.16 -24.71
C ASP A 235 -17.83 1.07 -25.26
N ILE A 236 -17.66 -0.03 -24.51
CA ILE A 236 -16.71 -1.11 -24.83
C ILE A 236 -16.93 -1.71 -26.22
N GLY A 237 -18.16 -1.85 -26.63
CA GLY A 237 -18.50 -2.32 -28.00
C GLY A 237 -18.04 -1.38 -29.13
N SER A 238 -17.72 -0.13 -28.82
CA SER A 238 -17.27 0.90 -29.78
C SER A 238 -15.79 1.26 -29.61
N ILE A 239 -14.99 0.45 -28.92
CA ILE A 239 -13.62 0.72 -28.51
C ILE A 239 -12.70 1.18 -29.65
N ASP A 240 -12.81 0.55 -30.83
CA ASP A 240 -12.01 0.89 -32.01
C ASP A 240 -12.27 2.32 -32.49
N SER A 241 -13.52 2.80 -32.39
CA SER A 241 -13.90 4.17 -32.73
C SER A 241 -13.28 5.20 -31.78
N PHE A 242 -13.22 4.91 -30.48
CA PHE A 242 -12.56 5.76 -29.49
C PHE A 242 -11.05 5.79 -29.67
N ILE A 243 -10.42 4.64 -29.95
CA ILE A 243 -9.00 4.55 -30.30
C ILE A 243 -8.68 5.43 -31.52
N ASN A 244 -9.48 5.33 -32.58
CA ASN A 244 -9.27 6.10 -33.82
C ASN A 244 -9.40 7.62 -33.61
N ILE A 245 -10.21 8.08 -32.66
CA ILE A 245 -10.30 9.50 -32.28
C ILE A 245 -9.06 9.94 -31.50
N ALA A 246 -8.60 9.14 -30.53
CA ALA A 246 -7.51 9.47 -29.63
C ALA A 246 -6.13 9.33 -30.28
N LYS A 247 -5.99 8.42 -31.26
CA LYS A 247 -4.71 8.10 -31.89
C LYS A 247 -4.08 9.32 -32.58
N ASN A 248 -2.78 9.51 -32.35
CA ASN A 248 -1.99 10.62 -32.88
C ASN A 248 -2.45 12.01 -32.39
N THR A 249 -3.05 12.08 -31.21
CA THR A 249 -3.43 13.33 -30.52
C THR A 249 -2.68 13.44 -29.20
N GLY A 250 -2.98 14.45 -28.39
CA GLY A 250 -2.44 14.55 -27.04
C GLY A 250 -3.17 13.69 -26.00
N VAL A 251 -4.20 12.91 -26.38
CA VAL A 251 -4.84 11.91 -25.53
C VAL A 251 -3.93 10.69 -25.45
N ASN A 252 -3.49 10.32 -24.25
CA ASN A 252 -2.54 9.23 -24.03
C ASN A 252 -3.07 8.14 -23.07
N ALA A 253 -4.32 8.26 -22.60
CA ALA A 253 -4.90 7.34 -21.65
C ALA A 253 -6.41 7.15 -21.85
N PHE A 254 -6.93 6.08 -21.25
CA PHE A 254 -8.36 5.85 -21.09
C PHE A 254 -8.69 5.47 -19.66
N VAL A 255 -9.75 6.05 -19.11
CA VAL A 255 -10.41 5.56 -17.90
C VAL A 255 -11.55 4.65 -18.34
N VAL A 256 -11.55 3.40 -17.88
CA VAL A 256 -12.53 2.38 -18.29
C VAL A 256 -13.20 1.80 -17.05
N ASP A 257 -14.53 1.77 -17.03
CA ASP A 257 -15.26 1.19 -15.91
C ASP A 257 -15.04 -0.31 -15.79
N ILE A 258 -14.57 -0.72 -14.61
CA ILE A 258 -14.63 -2.10 -14.12
C ILE A 258 -15.99 -2.31 -13.44
N LYS A 259 -16.41 -1.32 -12.63
CA LYS A 259 -17.68 -1.34 -11.93
C LYS A 259 -18.24 0.07 -11.74
N ASP A 260 -19.42 0.31 -12.31
CA ASP A 260 -20.25 1.51 -12.05
C ASP A 260 -21.74 1.12 -12.03
N GLY A 261 -22.30 0.95 -10.81
CA GLY A 261 -23.62 0.33 -10.62
C GLY A 261 -23.64 -1.15 -11.05
N GLN A 262 -23.16 -1.44 -12.25
CA GLN A 262 -23.04 -2.78 -12.86
C GLN A 262 -21.55 -3.17 -12.99
N LEU A 263 -21.26 -4.48 -13.05
CA LEU A 263 -19.94 -5.01 -13.38
C LEU A 263 -19.73 -5.07 -14.90
N ALA A 264 -18.52 -4.72 -15.35
CA ALA A 264 -18.15 -4.81 -16.76
C ALA A 264 -17.99 -6.25 -17.25
N TYR A 265 -17.55 -7.15 -16.41
CA TYR A 265 -17.27 -8.54 -16.77
C TYR A 265 -17.74 -9.53 -15.70
N VAL A 266 -17.94 -10.78 -16.10
CA VAL A 266 -18.25 -11.88 -15.17
C VAL A 266 -17.06 -12.14 -14.25
N SER A 267 -17.19 -11.83 -12.95
CA SER A 267 -16.14 -11.84 -11.95
C SER A 267 -16.32 -13.00 -10.97
N GLU A 268 -15.26 -13.77 -10.73
CA GLU A 268 -15.26 -14.82 -9.70
C GLU A 268 -15.28 -14.23 -8.30
N VAL A 269 -14.64 -13.07 -8.10
CA VAL A 269 -14.69 -12.32 -6.85
C VAL A 269 -16.10 -11.83 -6.55
N ALA A 270 -16.79 -11.27 -7.55
CA ALA A 270 -18.17 -10.81 -7.36
C ALA A 270 -19.13 -11.96 -7.03
N LYS A 271 -18.95 -13.15 -7.55
CA LYS A 271 -19.74 -14.34 -7.18
C LYS A 271 -19.70 -14.63 -5.67
N ILE A 272 -18.59 -14.32 -5.01
CA ILE A 272 -18.41 -14.52 -3.56
C ILE A 272 -19.07 -13.40 -2.76
N TYR A 273 -18.84 -12.15 -3.14
CA TYR A 273 -19.23 -10.98 -2.34
C TYR A 273 -20.57 -10.35 -2.73
N SER A 274 -20.93 -10.43 -4.01
CA SER A 274 -22.11 -9.81 -4.61
C SER A 274 -22.71 -10.70 -5.68
N PRO A 275 -23.23 -11.90 -5.34
CA PRO A 275 -23.53 -12.97 -6.28
C PRO A 275 -24.63 -12.64 -7.30
N LYS A 276 -25.38 -11.55 -7.10
CA LYS A 276 -26.40 -11.06 -8.05
C LYS A 276 -25.84 -10.10 -9.09
N ASP A 277 -24.59 -9.66 -8.94
CA ASP A 277 -23.91 -8.79 -9.89
C ASP A 277 -23.21 -9.65 -10.96
N ILE A 278 -23.93 -9.98 -12.01
CA ILE A 278 -23.56 -11.03 -12.98
C ILE A 278 -22.38 -10.60 -13.89
N GLY A 279 -22.21 -9.29 -14.10
CA GLY A 279 -21.28 -8.76 -15.10
C GLY A 279 -21.86 -8.76 -16.52
N TYR A 280 -21.37 -7.84 -17.36
CA TYR A 280 -21.92 -7.59 -18.69
C TYR A 280 -21.22 -8.40 -19.79
N PHE A 281 -19.90 -8.40 -19.81
CA PHE A 281 -19.09 -9.10 -20.81
C PHE A 281 -18.54 -10.43 -20.28
N SER A 282 -18.18 -11.34 -21.20
CA SER A 282 -17.26 -12.41 -20.83
C SER A 282 -15.89 -11.83 -20.48
N PRO A 283 -15.09 -12.49 -19.60
CA PRO A 283 -13.73 -12.03 -19.33
C PRO A 283 -12.87 -11.89 -20.59
N GLU A 284 -13.03 -12.80 -21.54
CA GLU A 284 -12.29 -12.79 -22.82
C GLU A 284 -12.63 -11.57 -23.68
N ASP A 285 -13.90 -11.20 -23.78
CA ASP A 285 -14.30 -10.07 -24.63
C ASP A 285 -13.90 -8.73 -23.99
N TYR A 286 -14.02 -8.62 -22.67
CA TYR A 286 -13.53 -7.45 -21.94
C TYR A 286 -12.00 -7.34 -22.05
N LYS A 287 -11.28 -8.46 -21.90
CA LYS A 287 -9.83 -8.53 -22.09
C LYS A 287 -9.39 -8.06 -23.46
N LYS A 288 -10.07 -8.51 -24.52
CA LYS A 288 -9.77 -8.07 -25.90
C LYS A 288 -9.90 -6.56 -26.06
N ALA A 289 -10.93 -5.96 -25.45
CA ALA A 289 -11.13 -4.51 -25.51
C ALA A 289 -10.01 -3.75 -24.77
N ILE A 290 -9.66 -4.16 -23.55
CA ILE A 290 -8.56 -3.53 -22.80
C ILE A 290 -7.22 -3.72 -23.51
N GLN A 291 -6.97 -4.91 -24.06
CA GLN A 291 -5.73 -5.18 -24.78
C GLN A 291 -5.58 -4.30 -26.03
N LYS A 292 -6.66 -4.02 -26.76
CA LYS A 292 -6.63 -3.09 -27.90
C LYS A 292 -6.16 -1.69 -27.50
N LEU A 293 -6.59 -1.19 -26.34
CA LEU A 293 -6.12 0.11 -25.83
C LEU A 293 -4.60 0.06 -25.58
N LYS A 294 -4.13 -0.98 -24.92
CA LYS A 294 -2.71 -1.18 -24.59
C LYS A 294 -1.84 -1.37 -25.85
N ASP A 295 -2.30 -2.15 -26.81
CA ASP A 295 -1.60 -2.39 -28.09
C ASP A 295 -1.45 -1.10 -28.93
N ASN A 296 -2.31 -0.11 -28.71
CA ASN A 296 -2.21 1.22 -29.28
C ASN A 296 -1.42 2.22 -28.41
N GLY A 297 -0.77 1.74 -27.33
CA GLY A 297 0.13 2.54 -26.50
C GLY A 297 -0.55 3.41 -25.44
N PHE A 298 -1.84 3.21 -25.17
CA PHE A 298 -2.56 3.98 -24.16
C PHE A 298 -2.32 3.46 -22.76
N TYR A 299 -2.18 4.37 -21.81
CA TYR A 299 -2.22 4.09 -20.37
C TYR A 299 -3.67 3.82 -19.96
N VAL A 300 -3.94 2.67 -19.34
CA VAL A 300 -5.32 2.24 -19.06
C VAL A 300 -5.60 2.24 -17.57
N ILE A 301 -6.57 3.06 -17.15
CA ILE A 301 -7.03 3.23 -15.79
C ILE A 301 -8.34 2.48 -15.61
N GLY A 302 -8.39 1.52 -14.69
CA GLY A 302 -9.61 0.79 -14.35
C GLY A 302 -10.37 1.48 -13.22
N ARG A 303 -11.61 1.94 -13.48
CA ARG A 303 -12.41 2.66 -12.48
C ARG A 303 -13.38 1.72 -11.77
N ILE A 304 -13.44 1.82 -10.44
CA ILE A 304 -14.32 1.05 -9.55
C ILE A 304 -15.06 2.00 -8.61
N CYS A 305 -16.38 2.02 -8.69
CA CYS A 305 -17.23 2.65 -7.67
C CYS A 305 -17.11 1.87 -6.35
N ALA A 306 -16.54 2.52 -5.32
CA ALA A 306 -16.24 1.87 -4.04
C ALA A 306 -17.48 1.69 -3.15
N PHE A 307 -18.07 2.79 -2.68
CA PHE A 307 -19.10 2.77 -1.63
C PHE A 307 -20.51 3.20 -2.12
N LYS A 308 -20.73 3.25 -3.42
CA LYS A 308 -22.05 3.34 -4.05
C LYS A 308 -22.28 2.07 -4.87
N ASP A 309 -22.85 1.04 -4.25
CA ASP A 309 -22.94 -0.31 -4.83
C ASP A 309 -24.16 -1.05 -4.28
N GLY A 310 -25.27 -0.92 -4.98
CA GLY A 310 -26.53 -1.52 -4.57
C GLY A 310 -26.54 -3.03 -4.60
N ALA A 311 -25.83 -3.65 -5.55
CA ALA A 311 -25.77 -5.11 -5.64
C ALA A 311 -25.09 -5.71 -4.41
N PHE A 312 -23.95 -5.12 -3.98
CA PHE A 312 -23.29 -5.53 -2.76
C PHE A 312 -24.14 -5.25 -1.51
N ALA A 313 -24.70 -4.03 -1.39
CA ALA A 313 -25.48 -3.63 -0.23
C ALA A 313 -26.70 -4.54 0.01
N LEU A 314 -27.40 -4.91 -1.07
CA LEU A 314 -28.55 -5.83 -1.00
C LEU A 314 -28.15 -7.28 -0.70
N ALA A 315 -26.96 -7.72 -1.10
CA ALA A 315 -26.44 -9.04 -0.79
C ALA A 315 -25.87 -9.14 0.65
N ASN A 316 -25.46 -8.00 1.23
CA ASN A 316 -24.78 -7.92 2.52
C ASN A 316 -25.40 -6.81 3.41
N PRO A 317 -26.63 -6.98 3.90
CA PRO A 317 -27.34 -5.93 4.64
C PRO A 317 -26.65 -5.49 5.94
N ASP A 318 -25.89 -6.39 6.58
CA ASP A 318 -25.11 -6.09 7.80
C ASP A 318 -23.89 -5.21 7.53
N ASP A 319 -23.43 -5.18 6.29
CA ASP A 319 -22.31 -4.38 5.80
C ASP A 319 -22.77 -3.13 5.02
N ALA A 320 -24.07 -2.89 4.94
CA ALA A 320 -24.67 -1.75 4.28
C ALA A 320 -25.11 -0.69 5.30
N LEU A 321 -25.07 0.58 4.87
CA LEU A 321 -25.72 1.65 5.63
C LEU A 321 -27.19 1.32 5.86
N SER A 322 -27.71 1.70 7.02
CA SER A 322 -29.11 1.50 7.36
C SER A 322 -29.77 2.76 7.88
N ARG A 323 -31.06 2.83 7.83
CA ARG A 323 -31.86 3.87 8.48
C ARG A 323 -33.18 3.28 8.93
N LYS A 324 -33.49 3.44 10.22
CA LYS A 324 -34.74 2.90 10.80
C LYS A 324 -34.95 1.41 10.48
N GLY A 325 -33.90 0.62 10.57
CA GLY A 325 -33.93 -0.83 10.34
C GLY A 325 -34.00 -1.29 8.88
N LYS A 326 -33.91 -0.38 7.90
CA LYS A 326 -33.90 -0.70 6.46
C LYS A 326 -32.56 -0.31 5.86
N ILE A 327 -32.12 -1.04 4.81
CA ILE A 327 -30.94 -0.67 4.02
C ILE A 327 -31.15 0.74 3.46
N TYR A 328 -30.12 1.58 3.60
CA TYR A 328 -30.21 3.00 3.24
C TYR A 328 -30.15 3.20 1.73
N TYR A 329 -31.17 3.86 1.20
CA TYR A 329 -31.28 4.25 -0.21
C TYR A 329 -31.16 5.76 -0.34
N TYR A 330 -30.19 6.23 -1.15
CA TYR A 330 -29.98 7.65 -1.39
C TYR A 330 -29.30 7.89 -2.75
N GLY A 331 -29.76 8.93 -3.46
CA GLY A 331 -29.17 9.31 -4.75
C GLY A 331 -29.29 8.22 -5.82
N GLY A 332 -30.43 7.50 -5.81
CA GLY A 332 -30.71 6.45 -6.80
C GLY A 332 -30.07 5.08 -6.52
N GLU A 333 -29.39 4.89 -5.37
CA GLU A 333 -28.68 3.65 -5.09
C GLU A 333 -28.65 3.30 -3.59
N TYR A 334 -28.35 2.03 -3.27
CA TYR A 334 -28.04 1.58 -1.92
C TYR A 334 -26.52 1.69 -1.65
N TRP A 335 -26.17 1.93 -0.40
CA TRP A 335 -24.81 2.25 0.00
C TRP A 335 -24.22 1.22 0.96
N PRO A 336 -23.16 0.52 0.57
CA PRO A 336 -22.29 -0.19 1.52
C PRO A 336 -21.69 0.78 2.55
N SER A 337 -21.38 0.26 3.73
CA SER A 337 -20.69 1.07 4.74
C SER A 337 -19.21 1.23 4.41
N VAL A 338 -18.72 2.48 4.45
CA VAL A 338 -17.27 2.77 4.36
C VAL A 338 -16.50 2.13 5.52
N PHE A 339 -17.14 1.85 6.66
CA PHE A 339 -16.49 1.22 7.82
C PHE A 339 -16.45 -0.30 7.74
N SER A 340 -17.14 -0.94 6.79
CA SER A 340 -17.13 -2.39 6.66
C SER A 340 -15.86 -2.90 5.99
N ARG A 341 -15.09 -3.73 6.70
CA ARG A 341 -13.89 -4.38 6.18
C ARG A 341 -14.20 -5.40 5.07
N LYS A 342 -15.38 -6.00 5.09
CA LYS A 342 -15.86 -6.88 4.00
C LYS A 342 -16.02 -6.13 2.66
N VAL A 343 -16.48 -4.88 2.70
CA VAL A 343 -16.53 -4.02 1.51
C VAL A 343 -15.12 -3.74 1.01
N TRP A 344 -14.18 -3.43 1.91
CA TRP A 344 -12.78 -3.18 1.54
C TRP A 344 -12.16 -4.39 0.85
N GLU A 345 -12.31 -5.58 1.44
CA GLU A 345 -11.85 -6.83 0.84
C GLU A 345 -12.44 -7.01 -0.56
N TYR A 346 -13.76 -6.84 -0.70
CA TYR A 346 -14.42 -6.99 -2.00
C TYR A 346 -13.83 -6.05 -3.05
N LYS A 347 -13.71 -4.75 -2.73
CA LYS A 347 -13.23 -3.74 -3.70
C LYS A 347 -11.76 -3.94 -4.08
N VAL A 348 -10.94 -4.38 -3.15
CA VAL A 348 -9.52 -4.67 -3.41
C VAL A 348 -9.36 -6.00 -4.15
N GLU A 349 -10.06 -7.06 -3.76
CA GLU A 349 -10.03 -8.34 -4.48
C GLU A 349 -10.53 -8.21 -5.93
N LEU A 350 -11.62 -7.44 -6.15
CA LEU A 350 -12.11 -7.13 -7.50
C LEU A 350 -11.05 -6.38 -8.33
N ALA A 351 -10.37 -5.43 -7.72
CA ALA A 351 -9.29 -4.70 -8.37
C ALA A 351 -8.11 -5.63 -8.73
N LYS A 352 -7.70 -6.50 -7.80
CA LYS A 352 -6.63 -7.49 -8.01
C LYS A 352 -7.01 -8.48 -9.13
N GLU A 353 -8.24 -8.96 -9.15
CA GLU A 353 -8.75 -9.82 -10.23
C GLU A 353 -8.67 -9.10 -11.58
N ALA A 354 -9.16 -7.86 -11.67
CA ALA A 354 -9.14 -7.08 -12.90
C ALA A 354 -7.71 -6.80 -13.39
N VAL A 355 -6.80 -6.47 -12.49
CA VAL A 355 -5.37 -6.28 -12.82
C VAL A 355 -4.77 -7.58 -13.40
N ASN A 356 -4.99 -8.70 -12.75
CA ASN A 356 -4.43 -9.99 -13.16
C ASN A 356 -5.01 -10.48 -14.49
N LEU A 357 -6.29 -10.25 -14.74
CA LEU A 357 -6.97 -10.69 -15.97
C LEU A 357 -6.69 -9.77 -17.16
N PHE A 358 -6.65 -8.46 -16.94
CA PHE A 358 -6.68 -7.46 -18.03
C PHE A 358 -5.43 -6.57 -18.09
N GLY A 359 -4.62 -6.52 -17.00
CA GLY A 359 -3.38 -5.76 -16.95
C GLY A 359 -3.59 -4.25 -16.95
N PHE A 360 -4.53 -3.74 -16.17
CA PHE A 360 -4.67 -2.31 -15.93
C PHE A 360 -3.38 -1.71 -15.37
N ASN A 361 -3.05 -0.49 -15.78
CA ASN A 361 -1.89 0.24 -15.28
C ASN A 361 -2.16 0.89 -13.91
N GLU A 362 -3.41 1.25 -13.68
CA GLU A 362 -3.87 1.98 -12.50
C GLU A 362 -5.29 1.56 -12.14
N ILE A 363 -5.59 1.49 -10.86
CA ILE A 363 -6.96 1.34 -10.33
C ILE A 363 -7.39 2.67 -9.73
N GLN A 364 -8.50 3.19 -10.21
CA GLN A 364 -9.13 4.41 -9.76
C GLN A 364 -10.40 4.09 -8.97
N TYR A 365 -10.41 4.47 -7.69
CA TYR A 365 -11.61 4.33 -6.86
C TYR A 365 -12.44 5.61 -6.91
N ASP A 366 -13.66 5.51 -7.43
CA ASP A 366 -14.67 6.55 -7.33
C ASP A 366 -15.66 6.24 -6.21
N TYR A 367 -16.46 7.23 -5.82
CA TYR A 367 -17.37 7.14 -4.67
C TYR A 367 -16.67 6.66 -3.39
N VAL A 368 -15.40 7.05 -3.19
CA VAL A 368 -14.65 6.82 -1.94
C VAL A 368 -15.12 7.85 -0.92
N ARG A 369 -16.37 7.71 -0.50
CA ARG A 369 -17.05 8.66 0.39
C ARG A 369 -18.32 8.08 0.96
N PHE A 370 -18.83 8.73 1.99
CA PHE A 370 -20.19 8.54 2.44
C PHE A 370 -21.19 9.30 1.55
N PRO A 371 -22.50 8.96 1.57
CA PRO A 371 -23.51 9.82 0.99
C PRO A 371 -23.55 11.17 1.72
N GLU A 372 -23.96 12.22 1.04
CA GLU A 372 -24.03 13.59 1.59
C GLU A 372 -24.91 13.68 2.83
N THR A 373 -25.82 12.74 2.97
CA THR A 373 -26.77 12.62 4.09
C THR A 373 -26.24 11.81 5.28
N ALA A 374 -25.01 11.28 5.20
CA ALA A 374 -24.40 10.51 6.28
C ALA A 374 -24.28 11.24 7.63
N PRO A 375 -24.15 12.59 7.70
CA PRO A 375 -24.17 13.30 8.98
C PRO A 375 -25.43 13.07 9.83
N TRP A 376 -26.51 12.62 9.22
CA TRP A 376 -27.79 12.35 9.91
C TRP A 376 -28.00 10.87 10.27
N LEU A 377 -27.00 10.01 10.07
CA LEU A 377 -27.00 8.61 10.45
C LEU A 377 -26.23 8.42 11.76
N SER A 378 -26.74 7.56 12.64
CA SER A 378 -26.03 7.15 13.86
C SER A 378 -24.85 6.24 13.56
N ASN A 379 -23.94 6.05 14.52
CA ASN A 379 -22.82 5.12 14.40
C ASN A 379 -23.27 3.67 14.12
N GLU A 380 -24.41 3.25 14.67
CA GLU A 380 -25.01 1.96 14.41
C GLU A 380 -25.54 1.87 12.95
N GLU A 381 -26.21 2.90 12.47
CA GLU A 381 -26.72 3.00 11.09
C GLU A 381 -25.55 3.08 10.08
N LEU A 382 -24.42 3.67 10.46
CA LEU A 382 -23.18 3.70 9.69
C LEU A 382 -22.38 2.39 9.75
N LYS A 383 -22.75 1.42 10.63
CA LYS A 383 -21.99 0.18 10.88
C LYS A 383 -20.57 0.42 11.36
N ASN A 384 -20.36 1.45 12.16
CA ASN A 384 -19.05 1.90 12.63
C ASN A 384 -18.52 1.05 13.80
N LYS A 385 -18.08 -0.16 13.51
CA LYS A 385 -17.58 -1.13 14.48
C LYS A 385 -16.30 -0.67 15.20
N TYR A 386 -15.47 0.12 14.53
CA TYR A 386 -14.13 0.49 15.00
C TYR A 386 -14.05 1.92 15.58
N ASN A 387 -15.18 2.59 15.70
CA ASN A 387 -15.28 3.96 16.20
C ASN A 387 -14.36 4.96 15.46
N GLU A 388 -14.25 4.80 14.15
CA GLU A 388 -13.50 5.69 13.27
C GLU A 388 -14.34 6.92 12.89
N THR A 389 -13.69 8.05 12.64
CA THR A 389 -14.38 9.16 11.96
C THR A 389 -14.57 8.84 10.47
N LYS A 390 -15.44 9.56 9.77
CA LYS A 390 -15.70 9.32 8.36
C LYS A 390 -14.43 9.48 7.51
N SER A 391 -13.66 10.52 7.78
CA SER A 391 -12.39 10.74 7.07
C SER A 391 -11.31 9.72 7.42
N GLN A 392 -11.28 9.18 8.65
CA GLN A 392 -10.42 8.07 9.01
C GLN A 392 -10.79 6.79 8.25
N GLY A 393 -12.08 6.45 8.17
CA GLY A 393 -12.54 5.28 7.41
C GLY A 393 -12.12 5.34 5.94
N ILE A 394 -12.25 6.51 5.31
CA ILE A 394 -11.80 6.73 3.91
C ILE A 394 -10.29 6.60 3.79
N GLN A 395 -9.52 7.29 4.64
CA GLN A 395 -8.06 7.23 4.61
C GLN A 395 -7.53 5.80 4.82
N ASN A 396 -8.09 5.08 5.81
CA ASN A 396 -7.68 3.72 6.14
C ASN A 396 -8.01 2.72 5.03
N PHE A 397 -9.17 2.87 4.36
CA PHE A 397 -9.48 2.10 3.15
C PHE A 397 -8.42 2.31 2.06
N LEU A 398 -8.07 3.57 1.79
CA LEU A 398 -7.08 3.88 0.75
C LEU A 398 -5.67 3.39 1.12
N ILE A 399 -5.28 3.45 2.41
CA ILE A 399 -4.03 2.84 2.89
C ILE A 399 -4.00 1.35 2.59
N TYR A 400 -5.07 0.64 2.94
CA TYR A 400 -5.21 -0.79 2.68
C TYR A 400 -5.18 -1.10 1.17
N ALA A 401 -5.91 -0.34 0.35
CA ALA A 401 -5.95 -0.54 -1.10
C ALA A 401 -4.59 -0.30 -1.76
N VAL A 402 -3.87 0.76 -1.36
CA VAL A 402 -2.52 1.05 -1.86
C VAL A 402 -1.54 -0.04 -1.47
N ASP A 403 -1.56 -0.49 -0.20
CA ASP A 403 -0.68 -1.56 0.27
C ASP A 403 -0.86 -2.86 -0.51
N GLU A 404 -2.09 -3.20 -0.88
CA GLU A 404 -2.41 -4.42 -1.63
C GLU A 404 -2.11 -4.31 -3.13
N LEU A 405 -2.41 -3.17 -3.75
CA LEU A 405 -2.25 -3.00 -5.19
C LEU A 405 -0.81 -2.67 -5.60
N HIS A 406 -0.05 -1.96 -4.77
CA HIS A 406 1.38 -1.74 -5.02
C HIS A 406 2.19 -3.04 -5.07
N GLN A 407 1.78 -4.11 -4.36
CA GLN A 407 2.40 -5.44 -4.48
C GLN A 407 2.25 -6.04 -5.88
N LEU A 408 1.25 -5.62 -6.65
CA LEU A 408 1.04 -6.03 -8.04
C LEU A 408 1.71 -5.08 -9.05
N GLY A 409 2.42 -4.06 -8.59
CA GLY A 409 3.03 -3.05 -9.46
C GLY A 409 2.02 -2.13 -10.13
N VAL A 410 0.89 -1.82 -9.48
CA VAL A 410 -0.21 -1.04 -10.04
C VAL A 410 -0.46 0.21 -9.20
N TYR A 411 -0.63 1.34 -9.87
CA TYR A 411 -0.93 2.61 -9.23
C TYR A 411 -2.36 2.67 -8.72
N VAL A 412 -2.58 3.48 -7.70
CA VAL A 412 -3.90 3.70 -7.11
C VAL A 412 -4.25 5.19 -7.16
N SER A 413 -5.42 5.50 -7.68
CA SER A 413 -5.99 6.84 -7.65
C SER A 413 -7.36 6.87 -7.00
N ALA A 414 -7.78 8.04 -6.57
CA ALA A 414 -9.08 8.26 -5.95
C ALA A 414 -9.78 9.48 -6.54
N ASP A 415 -11.04 9.31 -6.90
CA ASP A 415 -11.92 10.39 -7.32
C ASP A 415 -12.52 11.09 -6.09
N VAL A 416 -12.45 12.40 -6.09
CA VAL A 416 -12.96 13.23 -4.99
C VAL A 416 -13.80 14.39 -5.49
N PHE A 417 -14.78 14.80 -4.71
CA PHE A 417 -15.55 16.00 -5.03
C PHE A 417 -14.68 17.27 -5.00
N GLY A 418 -15.03 18.28 -5.77
CA GLY A 418 -14.36 19.58 -5.75
C GLY A 418 -14.27 20.19 -4.34
N GLU A 419 -15.31 20.00 -3.53
CA GLU A 419 -15.38 20.47 -2.14
C GLU A 419 -14.33 19.84 -1.20
N SER A 420 -13.73 18.69 -1.57
CA SER A 420 -12.68 18.05 -0.77
C SER A 420 -11.47 18.94 -0.52
N SER A 421 -11.24 19.95 -1.39
CA SER A 421 -10.19 20.97 -1.27
C SER A 421 -10.53 22.13 -0.32
N ALA A 422 -11.71 22.12 0.30
CA ALA A 422 -12.13 23.14 1.25
C ALA A 422 -11.23 23.23 2.49
N SER A 423 -11.38 24.30 3.26
CA SER A 423 -10.69 24.50 4.55
C SER A 423 -11.40 23.81 5.73
N TYR A 424 -12.24 22.84 5.46
CA TYR A 424 -12.96 22.00 6.42
C TYR A 424 -13.10 20.60 5.83
N ILE A 425 -13.55 19.63 6.64
CA ILE A 425 -13.91 18.29 6.17
C ILE A 425 -15.38 18.31 5.75
N PRO A 426 -15.74 18.00 4.49
CA PRO A 426 -17.13 17.84 4.08
C PRO A 426 -17.84 16.72 4.84
N GLY A 427 -19.15 16.80 4.98
CA GLY A 427 -19.97 15.85 5.75
C GLY A 427 -19.87 14.38 5.30
N TYR A 428 -19.50 14.15 4.07
CA TYR A 428 -19.25 12.83 3.47
C TYR A 428 -17.80 12.32 3.65
N GLY A 429 -16.94 13.05 4.38
CA GLY A 429 -15.66 12.59 4.90
C GLY A 429 -14.44 12.74 4.00
N GLN A 430 -14.55 13.21 2.75
CA GLN A 430 -13.38 13.43 1.89
C GLN A 430 -12.60 14.67 2.34
N TYR A 431 -11.32 14.48 2.67
CA TYR A 431 -10.40 15.57 2.98
C TYR A 431 -9.15 15.46 2.11
N TRP A 432 -8.89 16.47 1.28
CA TRP A 432 -7.86 16.45 0.24
C TRP A 432 -6.49 15.98 0.73
N ALA A 433 -5.95 16.65 1.75
CA ALA A 433 -4.58 16.38 2.19
C ALA A 433 -4.38 14.94 2.69
N SER A 434 -5.38 14.36 3.38
CA SER A 434 -5.28 12.99 3.87
C SER A 434 -5.37 11.95 2.75
N ILE A 435 -6.19 12.20 1.73
CA ILE A 435 -6.31 11.32 0.56
C ILE A 435 -5.07 11.44 -0.33
N SER A 436 -4.68 12.67 -0.66
CA SER A 436 -3.50 12.96 -1.48
C SER A 436 -2.20 12.40 -0.88
N ASN A 437 -2.09 12.37 0.46
CA ASN A 437 -0.93 11.76 1.13
C ASN A 437 -0.82 10.26 0.90
N VAL A 438 -1.91 9.57 0.60
CA VAL A 438 -1.96 8.10 0.49
C VAL A 438 -1.85 7.62 -0.94
N VAL A 439 -2.72 8.11 -1.84
CA VAL A 439 -2.82 7.63 -3.23
C VAL A 439 -1.72 8.16 -4.15
N ASP A 440 -1.51 7.53 -5.31
CA ASP A 440 -0.52 7.96 -6.31
C ASP A 440 -1.04 9.14 -7.13
N ALA A 441 -2.34 9.14 -7.46
CA ALA A 441 -3.00 10.28 -8.08
C ALA A 441 -4.32 10.62 -7.38
N ILE A 442 -4.61 11.91 -7.24
CA ILE A 442 -5.88 12.42 -6.73
C ILE A 442 -6.63 13.12 -7.85
N SER A 443 -7.88 12.72 -8.06
CA SER A 443 -8.66 13.08 -9.24
C SER A 443 -9.95 13.77 -8.80
N SER A 444 -9.91 15.10 -8.72
CA SER A 444 -11.10 15.85 -8.33
C SER A 444 -12.07 16.08 -9.49
N MET A 445 -13.34 16.24 -9.15
CA MET A 445 -14.48 16.41 -10.05
C MET A 445 -15.11 17.82 -9.91
N PRO A 446 -14.37 18.91 -10.21
CA PRO A 446 -14.90 20.26 -10.10
C PRO A 446 -15.68 20.67 -11.38
N TYR A 447 -16.71 19.91 -11.74
CA TYR A 447 -17.49 20.19 -12.93
C TYR A 447 -18.13 21.57 -12.85
N THR A 448 -18.04 22.33 -13.95
CA THR A 448 -18.43 23.72 -14.00
C THR A 448 -19.90 23.96 -13.66
N ASP A 449 -20.78 23.02 -13.99
CA ASP A 449 -22.21 23.07 -13.67
C ASP A 449 -22.56 22.75 -12.20
N HIS A 450 -21.57 22.37 -11.42
CA HIS A 450 -21.74 22.15 -9.96
C HIS A 450 -21.37 23.41 -9.13
N PHE A 451 -20.89 24.48 -9.76
CA PHE A 451 -20.51 25.71 -9.09
C PHE A 451 -21.48 26.85 -9.44
N GLY A 452 -22.08 27.42 -8.40
CA GLY A 452 -23.02 28.50 -8.56
C GLY A 452 -24.34 28.09 -9.22
N SER A 453 -25.23 29.05 -9.42
CA SER A 453 -26.56 28.84 -9.97
C SER A 453 -26.90 29.80 -11.11
N ASN A 454 -25.90 30.46 -11.70
CA ASN A 454 -26.14 31.42 -12.76
C ASN A 454 -25.32 31.11 -14.02
N TYR A 455 -25.86 31.55 -15.16
CA TYR A 455 -25.34 31.32 -16.48
C TYR A 455 -23.92 31.92 -16.67
N ASP A 456 -23.67 33.13 -16.13
CA ASP A 456 -22.36 33.79 -16.26
C ASP A 456 -21.24 32.96 -15.61
N THR A 457 -21.53 32.30 -14.49
CA THR A 457 -20.59 31.38 -13.85
C THR A 457 -20.28 30.20 -14.78
N TRP A 458 -21.29 29.59 -15.36
CA TRP A 458 -21.13 28.37 -16.16
C TRP A 458 -20.50 28.62 -17.52
N THR A 459 -20.69 29.81 -18.11
CA THR A 459 -20.06 30.21 -19.38
C THR A 459 -18.61 30.65 -19.24
N ASN A 460 -18.11 30.78 -18.00
CA ASN A 460 -16.72 31.18 -17.73
C ASN A 460 -15.95 30.01 -17.06
N PRO A 461 -15.62 28.95 -17.80
CA PRO A 461 -14.98 27.77 -17.23
C PRO A 461 -13.59 28.03 -16.67
N TYR A 462 -12.86 29.03 -17.20
CA TYR A 462 -11.56 29.39 -16.68
C TYR A 462 -11.67 29.91 -15.24
N ASN A 463 -12.55 30.87 -14.96
CA ASN A 463 -12.66 31.45 -13.62
C ASN A 463 -13.14 30.44 -12.58
N VAL A 464 -14.13 29.62 -12.94
CA VAL A 464 -14.64 28.55 -12.05
C VAL A 464 -13.52 27.58 -11.70
N MET A 465 -12.83 27.08 -12.71
CA MET A 465 -11.75 26.10 -12.54
C MET A 465 -10.55 26.72 -11.82
N TYR A 466 -10.18 27.97 -12.14
CA TYR A 466 -9.06 28.67 -11.50
C TYR A 466 -9.28 28.86 -9.99
N ASN A 467 -10.47 29.30 -9.59
CA ASN A 467 -10.79 29.52 -8.18
C ASN A 467 -10.76 28.20 -7.40
N TRP A 468 -11.30 27.14 -7.97
CA TRP A 468 -11.21 25.80 -7.38
C TRP A 468 -9.76 25.30 -7.33
N ALA A 469 -9.03 25.40 -8.42
CA ALA A 469 -7.65 24.92 -8.54
C ALA A 469 -6.71 25.63 -7.56
N SER A 470 -6.95 26.92 -7.27
CA SER A 470 -6.22 27.67 -6.25
C SER A 470 -6.38 27.03 -4.85
N SER A 471 -7.59 26.61 -4.51
CA SER A 471 -7.86 25.92 -3.25
C SER A 471 -7.18 24.53 -3.20
N ALA A 472 -7.27 23.77 -4.29
CA ALA A 472 -6.64 22.46 -4.41
C ALA A 472 -5.10 22.55 -4.33
N ALA A 473 -4.50 23.52 -5.02
CA ALA A 473 -3.06 23.80 -4.96
C ALA A 473 -2.60 24.17 -3.53
N ALA A 474 -3.41 24.93 -2.80
CA ALA A 474 -3.14 25.22 -1.40
C ALA A 474 -3.15 23.95 -0.53
N ARG A 475 -4.10 23.02 -0.76
CA ARG A 475 -4.13 21.72 -0.03
C ARG A 475 -2.96 20.82 -0.42
N GLN A 476 -2.54 20.81 -1.69
CA GLN A 476 -1.35 20.07 -2.13
C GLN A 476 -0.08 20.50 -1.38
N LYS A 477 0.11 21.80 -1.16
CA LYS A 477 1.25 22.35 -0.39
C LYS A 477 1.24 21.97 1.08
N GLU A 478 0.09 21.58 1.62
CA GLU A 478 -0.07 21.14 3.01
C GLU A 478 0.06 19.63 3.16
N THR A 479 0.21 18.90 2.06
CA THR A 479 0.34 17.44 2.02
C THR A 479 1.82 17.05 2.05
N THR A 480 2.19 16.12 2.89
CA THR A 480 3.58 15.68 3.07
C THR A 480 4.12 14.96 1.85
N SER A 481 3.37 14.00 1.34
CA SER A 481 3.66 13.23 0.13
C SER A 481 2.51 13.42 -0.85
N PRO A 482 2.45 14.57 -1.56
CA PRO A 482 1.30 14.88 -2.41
C PRO A 482 1.22 13.93 -3.60
N ALA A 483 0.02 13.43 -3.86
CA ALA A 483 -0.33 12.70 -5.07
C ALA A 483 -0.24 13.59 -6.31
N ILE A 484 -0.13 13.00 -7.50
CA ILE A 484 -0.31 13.74 -8.75
C ILE A 484 -1.76 14.20 -8.82
N ALA A 485 -1.98 15.53 -8.92
CA ALA A 485 -3.32 16.08 -9.10
C ALA A 485 -3.72 15.96 -10.58
N ARG A 486 -4.70 15.11 -10.87
CA ARG A 486 -5.26 14.82 -12.19
C ARG A 486 -6.76 15.10 -12.14
N THR A 487 -7.22 16.11 -12.84
CA THR A 487 -8.56 16.67 -12.63
C THR A 487 -9.55 16.18 -13.70
N TRP A 488 -10.74 15.81 -13.30
CA TRP A 488 -11.85 15.60 -14.19
C TRP A 488 -12.35 16.96 -14.72
N VAL A 489 -12.53 17.07 -16.03
CA VAL A 489 -13.06 18.26 -16.69
C VAL A 489 -14.43 17.95 -17.31
N THR A 490 -15.30 18.99 -17.34
CA THR A 490 -16.59 18.90 -17.99
C THR A 490 -16.41 18.74 -19.50
N ALA A 491 -16.85 17.61 -20.06
CA ALA A 491 -16.75 17.29 -21.49
C ALA A 491 -18.11 16.90 -22.08
N TYR A 492 -19.17 17.58 -21.65
CA TYR A 492 -20.55 17.43 -22.11
C TYR A 492 -21.22 18.78 -22.17
N ASN A 493 -22.19 18.96 -23.09
CA ASN A 493 -23.02 20.14 -23.13
C ASN A 493 -24.04 20.09 -21.98
N VAL A 494 -24.39 21.23 -21.42
CA VAL A 494 -25.35 21.33 -20.32
C VAL A 494 -26.72 21.75 -20.87
N PRO A 495 -27.56 20.79 -21.27
CA PRO A 495 -28.79 21.08 -22.03
C PRO A 495 -29.94 21.61 -21.20
N TYR A 496 -29.90 21.45 -19.87
CA TYR A 496 -30.90 21.97 -18.96
C TYR A 496 -30.75 23.44 -18.62
N TRP A 497 -29.68 24.09 -19.13
CA TRP A 497 -29.53 25.54 -19.06
C TRP A 497 -30.10 26.24 -20.29
N ASN A 498 -30.59 27.43 -20.13
CA ASN A 498 -31.12 28.22 -21.23
C ASN A 498 -30.44 29.59 -21.28
N PRO A 499 -29.62 29.86 -22.34
CA PRO A 499 -29.28 28.92 -23.42
C PRO A 499 -28.37 27.78 -22.98
N THR A 500 -28.31 26.67 -23.72
CA THR A 500 -27.42 25.56 -23.50
C THR A 500 -25.96 26.03 -23.55
N VAL A 501 -25.14 25.62 -22.56
CA VAL A 501 -23.69 25.86 -22.60
C VAL A 501 -23.02 24.76 -23.40
N ASN A 502 -22.33 25.13 -24.48
CA ASN A 502 -21.57 24.21 -25.32
C ASN A 502 -20.14 24.06 -24.81
N CYS A 503 -19.78 22.83 -24.42
CA CYS A 503 -18.42 22.49 -24.04
C CYS A 503 -17.59 22.08 -25.27
N ASP A 504 -17.15 23.04 -26.04
CA ASP A 504 -16.30 22.89 -27.23
C ASP A 504 -14.79 22.80 -26.89
N ILE A 505 -13.95 22.78 -27.93
CA ILE A 505 -12.46 22.79 -27.78
C ILE A 505 -11.98 23.91 -26.87
N ASN A 506 -12.50 25.13 -27.07
CA ASN A 506 -12.07 26.29 -26.29
C ASN A 506 -12.46 26.17 -24.83
N TYR A 507 -13.65 25.64 -24.57
CA TYR A 507 -14.13 25.37 -23.21
C TYR A 507 -13.19 24.39 -22.47
N ILE A 508 -12.75 23.31 -23.13
CA ILE A 508 -11.77 22.36 -22.56
C ILE A 508 -10.42 23.04 -22.32
N LYS A 509 -9.89 23.78 -23.31
CA LYS A 509 -8.62 24.51 -23.18
C LYS A 509 -8.61 25.50 -22.03
N LEU A 510 -9.72 26.19 -21.78
CA LEU A 510 -9.85 27.14 -20.66
C LEU A 510 -9.82 26.42 -19.30
N GLN A 511 -10.46 25.26 -19.17
CA GLN A 511 -10.37 24.44 -17.96
C GLN A 511 -8.92 23.97 -17.74
N MET A 512 -8.24 23.41 -18.77
CA MET A 512 -6.86 22.97 -18.68
C MET A 512 -5.90 24.11 -18.34
N LYS A 513 -6.08 25.29 -18.97
CA LYS A 513 -5.26 26.46 -18.67
C LYS A 513 -5.37 26.88 -17.20
N ALA A 514 -6.56 26.90 -16.64
CA ALA A 514 -6.79 27.27 -15.24
C ALA A 514 -6.07 26.31 -14.27
N LEU A 515 -6.01 25.01 -14.58
CA LEU A 515 -5.26 24.01 -13.83
C LEU A 515 -3.75 24.27 -13.90
N THR A 516 -3.23 24.48 -15.10
CA THR A 516 -1.80 24.76 -15.33
C THR A 516 -1.35 26.05 -14.63
N ASP A 517 -2.15 27.11 -14.70
CA ASP A 517 -1.86 28.39 -14.03
C ASP A 517 -1.80 28.26 -12.50
N ASN A 518 -2.36 27.17 -11.93
CA ASN A 518 -2.28 26.81 -10.51
C ASN A 518 -1.29 25.66 -10.22
N ASN A 519 -0.47 25.24 -11.17
CA ASN A 519 0.51 24.15 -11.04
C ASN A 519 -0.12 22.76 -10.74
N LEU A 520 -1.37 22.53 -11.14
CA LEU A 520 -1.98 21.22 -11.11
C LEU A 520 -1.76 20.51 -12.47
N ASN A 521 -0.53 20.02 -12.68
CA ASN A 521 -0.01 19.64 -13.99
C ASN A 521 -0.07 18.11 -14.26
N GLY A 522 -0.86 17.35 -13.53
CA GLY A 522 -0.99 15.89 -13.72
C GLY A 522 -1.79 15.46 -14.96
N GLY A 523 -2.33 16.40 -15.71
CA GLY A 523 -3.21 16.19 -16.84
C GLY A 523 -4.69 16.25 -16.46
N VAL A 524 -5.55 15.81 -17.38
CA VAL A 524 -7.00 15.88 -17.23
C VAL A 524 -7.68 14.59 -17.71
N MET A 525 -8.86 14.32 -17.16
CA MET A 525 -9.75 13.26 -17.61
C MET A 525 -11.09 13.88 -18.02
N THR A 526 -11.65 13.44 -19.12
CA THR A 526 -12.91 14.01 -19.64
C THR A 526 -14.09 13.26 -19.05
N TRP A 527 -14.94 13.96 -18.31
CA TRP A 527 -16.20 13.35 -17.88
C TRP A 527 -17.31 13.57 -18.91
N ASN A 528 -17.87 12.46 -19.38
CA ASN A 528 -19.05 12.45 -20.23
C ASN A 528 -19.83 11.14 -20.02
N ALA A 529 -20.99 11.25 -19.39
CA ALA A 529 -21.86 10.12 -19.06
C ALA A 529 -22.84 9.73 -20.19
N TRP A 530 -22.78 10.39 -21.36
CA TRP A 530 -23.70 10.11 -22.46
C TRP A 530 -23.41 8.76 -23.11
N GLY A 531 -24.39 8.22 -23.81
CA GLY A 531 -24.21 6.98 -24.57
C GLY A 531 -23.18 7.11 -25.69
N ALA A 532 -22.63 5.98 -26.13
CA ALA A 532 -21.47 5.87 -27.02
C ALA A 532 -21.52 6.78 -28.27
N ALA A 533 -22.64 6.86 -28.96
CA ALA A 533 -22.76 7.68 -30.18
C ALA A 533 -22.58 9.18 -29.91
N SER A 534 -23.23 9.70 -28.87
CA SER A 534 -23.13 11.12 -28.47
C SER A 534 -21.74 11.43 -27.88
N LYS A 535 -21.18 10.51 -27.11
CA LYS A 535 -19.82 10.59 -26.56
C LYS A 535 -18.76 10.61 -27.67
N LEU A 536 -18.85 9.74 -28.67
CA LEU A 536 -17.98 9.74 -29.86
C LEU A 536 -18.06 11.06 -30.62
N ALA A 537 -19.26 11.61 -30.82
CA ALA A 537 -19.42 12.90 -31.48
C ALA A 537 -18.73 14.03 -30.69
N LYS A 538 -18.94 14.07 -29.37
CA LYS A 538 -18.30 15.05 -28.48
C LYS A 538 -16.77 14.89 -28.45
N TYR A 539 -16.23 13.68 -28.36
CA TYR A 539 -14.77 13.47 -28.34
C TYR A 539 -14.11 13.83 -29.67
N ARG A 540 -14.76 13.62 -30.82
CA ARG A 540 -14.29 14.14 -32.11
C ARG A 540 -14.24 15.67 -32.12
N GLU A 541 -15.24 16.35 -31.52
CA GLU A 541 -15.29 17.80 -31.41
C GLU A 541 -14.14 18.35 -30.54
N ILE A 542 -13.83 17.72 -29.41
CA ILE A 542 -12.94 18.29 -28.39
C ILE A 542 -11.50 17.76 -28.44
N VAL A 543 -11.21 16.68 -29.17
CA VAL A 543 -9.89 16.04 -29.15
C VAL A 543 -8.72 16.96 -29.50
N GLY A 544 -8.97 17.98 -30.32
CA GLY A 544 -7.97 19.01 -30.65
C GLY A 544 -7.63 19.98 -29.49
N ALA A 545 -8.19 19.77 -28.31
CA ALA A 545 -7.81 20.51 -27.11
C ALA A 545 -6.55 19.95 -26.42
N PHE A 546 -6.20 18.70 -26.68
CA PHE A 546 -5.14 17.94 -26.03
C PHE A 546 -3.83 17.95 -26.78
#